data_ff2195df4d77b81344a348695a9e9702
#
_entry.id   ff2195df4d77b81344a348695a9e9702
#
_cell.length_a   1.000
_cell.length_b   1.000
_cell.length_c   1.000
_cell.angle_alpha   90.00
_cell.angle_beta   90.00
_cell.angle_gamma   90.00
#
_symmetry.space_group_name_H-M   'P 1'
#
loop_
_entity.id
_entity.type
_entity.pdbx_description
1 polymer ?
#
loop_
_entity_poly.entity_id
_entity_poly.type
_entity_poly.pdbx_seq_one_letter_code
_entity_poly.pdbx_strand_id
1 'polypeptide(L)'
;GKYIGYFSAFLGRGSNLTLNQLYYFRTAAGQLNFHRTAEQLMISQPSLSAAIASLERELGVPLFLRKGRHLELSKYGLLYFKEVDALLGRLDSVNATLKRAARPGQGHIDVGYIAPLSPKFMPETVRAFLQQPGYEQVTFGFRELPTRELLDGLKTFLYDVVFCIYEEGEPEVEFVPLLDQELVAIVPPDHPLAAEDQILLSQLAPYPFITYMPHVQIYRDIMAYISQSGWTPQVFCNATGEASISSLVASGFGVSIVAKTDVLDNSQVKLLH
;
A
#
# COMPACT_ATOMS: atom_id res chain seq x y z
N GLY A 1 50.08 -5.12 2.65
CA GLY A 1 49.74 -6.51 2.92
C GLY A 1 49.12 -6.72 4.29
N LYS A 2 47.89 -6.17 4.58
CA LYS A 2 47.18 -6.48 5.85
C LYS A 2 45.66 -6.24 5.74
N TYR A 3 45.02 -6.73 4.69
CA TYR A 3 43.54 -6.58 4.57
C TYR A 3 42.83 -7.79 3.91
N ILE A 4 43.38 -9.00 4.05
CA ILE A 4 42.77 -10.24 3.45
C ILE A 4 42.24 -11.20 4.54
N GLY A 5 42.27 -10.85 5.82
CA GLY A 5 41.99 -11.81 6.92
C GLY A 5 40.57 -11.82 7.48
N TYR A 6 39.63 -10.90 7.08
CA TYR A 6 38.33 -10.75 7.77
C TYR A 6 37.10 -11.19 6.99
N PHE A 7 37.23 -11.64 5.75
CA PHE A 7 36.06 -12.02 4.93
C PHE A 7 35.67 -13.51 5.02
N SER A 8 36.48 -14.34 5.66
CA SER A 8 36.25 -15.80 5.76
C SER A 8 35.47 -16.25 7.00
N ALA A 9 35.24 -15.39 7.97
CA ALA A 9 34.55 -15.75 9.21
C ALA A 9 33.01 -15.60 9.14
N PHE A 10 32.46 -14.92 8.14
CA PHE A 10 31.03 -14.67 8.02
C PHE A 10 30.26 -15.71 7.18
N LEU A 11 30.95 -16.57 6.43
CA LEU A 11 30.33 -17.57 5.55
C LEU A 11 30.34 -19.00 6.14
N GLY A 12 30.69 -19.20 7.40
CA GLY A 12 31.01 -20.52 7.96
C GLY A 12 30.06 -21.10 9.00
N ARG A 13 28.94 -20.46 9.35
CA ARG A 13 27.90 -21.13 10.17
C ARG A 13 26.58 -21.06 9.40
N GLY A 14 26.21 -22.20 8.82
CA GLY A 14 24.86 -22.37 8.30
C GLY A 14 23.87 -22.02 9.44
N SER A 15 23.01 -21.04 9.22
CA SER A 15 21.94 -20.72 10.15
C SER A 15 21.06 -21.96 10.32
N ASN A 16 20.88 -22.44 11.56
CA ASN A 16 19.95 -23.53 11.89
C ASN A 16 18.50 -23.07 11.95
N LEU A 17 18.23 -21.92 11.39
CA LEU A 17 16.93 -21.28 11.35
C LEU A 17 15.98 -22.07 10.44
N THR A 18 14.83 -22.47 10.97
CA THR A 18 13.83 -23.24 10.21
C THR A 18 12.66 -22.36 9.80
N LEU A 19 12.06 -22.68 8.66
CA LEU A 19 10.85 -21.99 8.19
C LEU A 19 9.71 -22.06 9.22
N ASN A 20 9.56 -23.18 9.93
CA ASN A 20 8.57 -23.33 10.98
C ASN A 20 8.77 -22.33 12.13
N GLN A 21 10.02 -22.07 12.52
CA GLN A 21 10.30 -21.05 13.55
C GLN A 21 9.85 -19.65 13.10
N LEU A 22 9.99 -19.32 11.83
CA LEU A 22 9.51 -18.05 11.28
C LEU A 22 7.99 -17.98 11.30
N TYR A 23 7.29 -19.02 10.89
CA TYR A 23 5.82 -19.09 10.96
C TYR A 23 5.31 -19.01 12.40
N TYR A 24 5.94 -19.70 13.33
CA TYR A 24 5.59 -19.65 14.75
C TYR A 24 5.80 -18.25 15.32
N PHE A 25 6.93 -17.64 15.01
CA PHE A 25 7.22 -16.27 15.43
C PHE A 25 6.20 -15.27 14.87
N ARG A 26 5.92 -15.30 13.55
CA ARG A 26 4.94 -14.42 12.90
C ARG A 26 3.57 -14.51 13.58
N THR A 27 3.10 -15.73 13.81
CA THR A 27 1.79 -15.97 14.42
C THR A 27 1.77 -15.50 15.88
N ALA A 28 2.83 -15.78 16.64
CA ALA A 28 2.96 -15.34 18.03
C ALA A 28 3.06 -13.81 18.17
N ALA A 29 3.76 -13.16 17.24
CA ALA A 29 3.88 -11.70 17.19
C ALA A 29 2.56 -11.00 16.89
N GLY A 30 1.73 -11.58 16.03
CA GLY A 30 0.40 -11.04 15.72
C GLY A 30 -0.63 -11.20 16.86
N GLN A 31 -0.46 -12.23 17.70
CA GLN A 31 -1.43 -12.52 18.80
C GLN A 31 -0.98 -12.04 20.17
N LEU A 32 0.32 -11.92 20.40
CA LEU A 32 0.93 -11.60 21.70
C LEU A 32 0.45 -12.52 22.86
N ASN A 33 0.13 -13.77 22.50
CA ASN A 33 -0.39 -14.77 23.43
C ASN A 33 0.03 -16.18 22.99
N PHE A 34 1.02 -16.77 23.69
CA PHE A 34 1.57 -18.07 23.34
C PHE A 34 0.58 -19.24 23.46
N HIS A 35 -0.39 -19.16 24.37
CA HIS A 35 -1.41 -20.20 24.50
C HIS A 35 -2.33 -20.24 23.29
N ARG A 36 -2.93 -19.09 22.93
CA ARG A 36 -3.78 -18.97 21.73
C ARG A 36 -3.02 -19.27 20.45
N THR A 37 -1.76 -18.83 20.37
CA THR A 37 -0.90 -19.12 19.22
C THR A 37 -0.67 -20.63 19.04
N ALA A 38 -0.40 -21.35 20.13
CA ALA A 38 -0.19 -22.78 20.11
C ALA A 38 -1.47 -23.54 19.69
N GLU A 39 -2.63 -23.10 20.18
CA GLU A 39 -3.94 -23.64 19.75
C GLU A 39 -4.16 -23.44 18.24
N GLN A 40 -3.93 -22.22 17.73
CA GLN A 40 -4.07 -21.93 16.29
C GLN A 40 -3.12 -22.76 15.43
N LEU A 41 -1.89 -22.97 15.89
CA LEU A 41 -0.88 -23.75 15.17
C LEU A 41 -1.02 -25.26 15.39
N MET A 42 -2.00 -25.70 16.20
CA MET A 42 -2.22 -27.12 16.56
C MET A 42 -0.98 -27.79 17.14
N ILE A 43 -0.23 -27.07 17.99
CA ILE A 43 0.96 -27.57 18.70
C ILE A 43 0.84 -27.33 20.20
N SER A 44 1.71 -27.98 20.99
CA SER A 44 1.76 -27.70 22.42
C SER A 44 2.42 -26.33 22.70
N GLN A 45 1.95 -25.63 23.74
CA GLN A 45 2.57 -24.36 24.15
C GLN A 45 4.07 -24.53 24.53
N PRO A 46 4.51 -25.62 25.22
CA PRO A 46 5.94 -25.85 25.42
C PRO A 46 6.74 -25.97 24.13
N SER A 47 6.20 -26.62 23.08
CA SER A 47 6.85 -26.74 21.77
C SER A 47 7.01 -25.38 21.10
N LEU A 48 5.96 -24.54 21.13
CA LEU A 48 6.02 -23.16 20.64
C LEU A 48 7.08 -22.36 21.40
N SER A 49 7.06 -22.41 22.74
CA SER A 49 8.02 -21.67 23.57
C SER A 49 9.46 -22.11 23.32
N ALA A 50 9.69 -23.41 23.14
CA ALA A 50 11.02 -23.96 22.82
C ALA A 50 11.50 -23.49 21.43
N ALA A 51 10.62 -23.46 20.43
CA ALA A 51 10.94 -22.99 19.09
C ALA A 51 11.30 -21.48 19.07
N ILE A 52 10.53 -20.65 19.78
CA ILE A 52 10.83 -19.22 19.93
C ILE A 52 12.13 -19.00 20.68
N ALA A 53 12.36 -19.69 21.80
CA ALA A 53 13.61 -19.59 22.56
C ALA A 53 14.83 -20.06 21.75
N SER A 54 14.66 -21.04 20.86
CA SER A 54 15.71 -21.48 19.94
C SER A 54 16.01 -20.41 18.89
N LEU A 55 14.97 -19.75 18.34
CA LEU A 55 15.09 -18.64 17.40
C LEU A 55 15.82 -17.45 18.04
N GLU A 56 15.42 -17.03 19.24
CA GLU A 56 16.06 -15.94 19.99
C GLU A 56 17.53 -16.24 20.29
N ARG A 57 17.86 -17.48 20.61
CA ARG A 57 19.25 -17.92 20.84
C ARG A 57 20.08 -17.87 19.56
N GLU A 58 19.52 -18.27 18.43
CA GLU A 58 20.19 -18.20 17.12
C GLU A 58 20.47 -16.74 16.73
N LEU A 59 19.50 -15.85 16.97
CA LEU A 59 19.63 -14.43 16.67
C LEU A 59 20.46 -13.65 17.70
N GLY A 60 20.68 -14.21 18.89
CA GLY A 60 21.41 -13.56 19.98
C GLY A 60 20.67 -12.40 20.65
N VAL A 61 19.38 -12.21 20.36
CA VAL A 61 18.56 -11.12 20.91
C VAL A 61 17.17 -11.63 21.29
N PRO A 62 16.53 -11.08 22.35
CA PRO A 62 15.15 -11.39 22.66
C PRO A 62 14.21 -10.72 21.65
N LEU A 63 13.24 -11.48 21.14
CA LEU A 63 12.18 -10.98 20.28
C LEU A 63 10.93 -10.60 21.08
N PHE A 64 10.68 -11.30 22.19
CA PHE A 64 9.57 -11.04 23.10
C PHE A 64 10.05 -10.55 24.47
N LEU A 65 9.22 -9.70 25.08
CA LEU A 65 9.39 -9.22 26.44
C LEU A 65 8.14 -9.57 27.27
N ARG A 66 8.34 -9.90 28.55
CA ARG A 66 7.24 -10.07 29.51
C ARG A 66 7.14 -8.85 30.41
N LYS A 67 6.03 -8.12 30.33
CA LYS A 67 5.67 -7.07 31.27
C LYS A 67 4.55 -7.55 32.17
N GLY A 68 4.91 -8.10 33.32
CA GLY A 68 3.95 -8.73 34.23
C GLY A 68 3.26 -9.94 33.58
N ARG A 69 1.95 -9.83 33.34
CA ARG A 69 1.15 -10.88 32.66
C ARG A 69 1.03 -10.68 31.14
N HIS A 70 1.55 -9.59 30.60
CA HIS A 70 1.43 -9.27 29.18
C HIS A 70 2.72 -9.67 28.41
N LEU A 71 2.52 -10.16 27.20
CA LEU A 71 3.57 -10.43 26.24
C LEU A 71 3.63 -9.27 25.25
N GLU A 72 4.81 -8.72 24.98
CA GLU A 72 5.03 -7.64 24.02
C GLU A 72 6.22 -8.00 23.15
N LEU A 73 6.30 -7.41 21.94
CA LEU A 73 7.50 -7.48 21.14
C LEU A 73 8.58 -6.56 21.69
N SER A 74 9.84 -7.04 21.69
CA SER A 74 10.99 -6.17 21.88
C SER A 74 11.19 -5.25 20.65
N LYS A 75 12.09 -4.26 20.75
CA LYS A 75 12.49 -3.46 19.58
C LYS A 75 13.04 -4.32 18.44
N TYR A 76 13.75 -5.40 18.78
CA TYR A 76 14.26 -6.36 17.81
C TYR A 76 13.15 -7.26 17.25
N GLY A 77 12.18 -7.63 18.10
CA GLY A 77 10.98 -8.36 17.69
C GLY A 77 10.13 -7.58 16.71
N LEU A 78 9.94 -6.27 16.91
CA LEU A 78 9.21 -5.39 15.98
C LEU A 78 9.92 -5.31 14.62
N LEU A 79 11.24 -5.09 14.62
CA LEU A 79 12.04 -5.07 13.39
C LEU A 79 11.94 -6.41 12.65
N TYR A 80 12.17 -7.51 13.38
CA TYR A 80 12.18 -8.84 12.82
C TYR A 80 10.80 -9.28 12.31
N PHE A 81 9.73 -8.87 12.98
CA PHE A 81 8.35 -9.14 12.56
C PHE A 81 8.05 -8.56 11.18
N LYS A 82 8.42 -7.31 10.95
CA LYS A 82 8.22 -6.65 9.66
C LYS A 82 8.88 -7.43 8.52
N GLU A 83 10.14 -7.84 8.70
CA GLU A 83 10.90 -8.54 7.67
C GLU A 83 10.40 -9.99 7.46
N VAL A 84 10.10 -10.70 8.55
CA VAL A 84 9.60 -12.07 8.50
C VAL A 84 8.20 -12.13 7.89
N ASP A 85 7.33 -11.19 8.22
CA ASP A 85 5.98 -11.14 7.65
C ASP A 85 6.02 -10.90 6.13
N ALA A 86 6.86 -9.97 5.68
CA ALA A 86 7.08 -9.72 4.25
C ALA A 86 7.66 -10.96 3.52
N LEU A 87 8.67 -11.62 4.12
CA LEU A 87 9.30 -12.81 3.54
C LEU A 87 8.32 -13.98 3.43
N LEU A 88 7.58 -14.27 4.49
CA LEU A 88 6.60 -15.36 4.48
C LEU A 88 5.42 -15.05 3.56
N GLY A 89 4.97 -13.80 3.53
CA GLY A 89 3.94 -13.35 2.57
C GLY A 89 4.37 -13.58 1.12
N ARG A 90 5.64 -13.27 0.81
CA ARG A 90 6.21 -13.54 -0.53
C ARG A 90 6.25 -15.03 -0.84
N LEU A 91 6.67 -15.86 0.10
CA LEU A 91 6.70 -17.32 -0.07
C LEU A 91 5.29 -17.89 -0.28
N ASP A 92 4.32 -17.44 0.52
CA ASP A 92 2.91 -17.85 0.40
C ASP A 92 2.34 -17.47 -0.98
N SER A 93 2.67 -16.27 -1.48
CA SER A 93 2.26 -15.79 -2.81
C SER A 93 2.83 -16.66 -3.94
N VAL A 94 4.15 -16.93 -3.91
CA VAL A 94 4.81 -17.82 -4.90
C VAL A 94 4.21 -19.21 -4.88
N ASN A 95 3.98 -19.78 -3.69
CA ASN A 95 3.36 -21.10 -3.54
C ASN A 95 1.92 -21.11 -4.09
N ALA A 96 1.15 -20.05 -3.86
CA ALA A 96 -0.19 -19.92 -4.41
C ALA A 96 -0.16 -19.82 -5.95
N THR A 97 0.76 -19.05 -6.52
CA THR A 97 0.94 -18.91 -7.97
C THR A 97 1.30 -20.26 -8.61
N LEU A 98 2.25 -20.99 -8.03
CA LEU A 98 2.62 -22.32 -8.53
C LEU A 98 1.46 -23.33 -8.46
N LYS A 99 0.69 -23.31 -7.36
CA LYS A 99 -0.50 -24.16 -7.22
C LYS A 99 -1.59 -23.81 -8.24
N ARG A 100 -1.74 -22.54 -8.61
CA ARG A 100 -2.67 -22.08 -9.65
C ARG A 100 -2.18 -22.47 -11.04
N ALA A 101 -0.91 -22.24 -11.35
CA ALA A 101 -0.29 -22.62 -12.62
C ALA A 101 -0.36 -24.14 -12.91
N ALA A 102 -0.41 -24.95 -11.87
CA ALA A 102 -0.57 -26.41 -11.97
C ALA A 102 -2.00 -26.87 -12.35
N ARG A 103 -3.00 -25.95 -12.41
CA ARG A 103 -4.38 -26.28 -12.78
C ARG A 103 -4.62 -25.93 -14.25
N PRO A 104 -4.83 -26.90 -15.14
CA PRO A 104 -5.12 -26.62 -16.55
C PRO A 104 -6.40 -25.78 -16.71
N GLY A 105 -6.31 -24.67 -17.46
CA GLY A 105 -7.48 -23.89 -17.89
C GLY A 105 -8.08 -22.91 -16.87
N GLN A 106 -7.51 -22.75 -15.69
CA GLN A 106 -7.97 -21.75 -14.70
C GLN A 106 -6.85 -20.78 -14.34
N GLY A 107 -6.75 -19.67 -15.07
CA GLY A 107 -5.87 -18.57 -14.72
C GLY A 107 -6.36 -17.80 -13.47
N HIS A 108 -5.44 -17.20 -12.73
CA HIS A 108 -5.75 -16.21 -11.70
C HIS A 108 -4.80 -15.05 -11.84
N ILE A 109 -5.30 -13.84 -11.70
CA ILE A 109 -4.51 -12.60 -11.79
C ILE A 109 -4.71 -11.82 -10.51
N ASP A 110 -3.62 -11.59 -9.77
CA ASP A 110 -3.61 -10.72 -8.60
C ASP A 110 -3.32 -9.28 -9.07
N VAL A 111 -4.30 -8.40 -8.88
CA VAL A 111 -4.29 -7.02 -9.38
C VAL A 111 -4.24 -6.04 -8.22
N GLY A 112 -3.21 -5.19 -8.22
CA GLY A 112 -3.13 -4.04 -7.33
C GLY A 112 -3.56 -2.75 -8.06
N TYR A 113 -4.27 -1.84 -7.40
CA TYR A 113 -4.64 -0.56 -8.01
C TYR A 113 -4.87 0.53 -6.98
N ILE A 114 -4.75 1.79 -7.42
CA ILE A 114 -5.04 2.97 -6.59
C ILE A 114 -6.54 3.25 -6.54
N ALA A 115 -7.01 3.80 -5.43
CA ALA A 115 -8.43 4.07 -5.15
C ALA A 115 -9.20 4.79 -6.29
N PRO A 116 -8.64 5.80 -6.99
CA PRO A 116 -9.34 6.49 -8.06
C PRO A 116 -9.80 5.61 -9.22
N LEU A 117 -9.19 4.44 -9.40
CA LEU A 117 -9.53 3.51 -10.50
C LEU A 117 -10.62 2.50 -10.12
N SER A 118 -10.97 2.42 -8.83
CA SER A 118 -11.92 1.44 -8.28
C SER A 118 -13.35 1.52 -8.86
N PRO A 119 -13.98 2.71 -8.99
CA PRO A 119 -15.40 2.77 -9.29
C PRO A 119 -15.76 2.34 -10.72
N LYS A 120 -14.91 2.62 -11.69
CA LYS A 120 -15.23 2.44 -13.11
C LYS A 120 -14.16 1.71 -13.88
N PHE A 121 -12.93 2.21 -13.87
CA PHE A 121 -11.85 1.68 -14.70
C PHE A 121 -11.60 0.20 -14.45
N MET A 122 -11.49 -0.23 -13.19
CA MET A 122 -11.22 -1.63 -12.86
C MET A 122 -12.35 -2.58 -13.26
N PRO A 123 -13.64 -2.32 -12.91
CA PRO A 123 -14.73 -3.19 -13.36
C PRO A 123 -14.86 -3.28 -14.89
N GLU A 124 -14.68 -2.17 -15.61
CA GLU A 124 -14.77 -2.14 -17.08
C GLU A 124 -13.61 -2.92 -17.72
N THR A 125 -12.39 -2.74 -17.22
CA THR A 125 -11.19 -3.44 -17.71
C THR A 125 -11.31 -4.94 -17.52
N VAL A 126 -11.73 -5.38 -16.33
CA VAL A 126 -11.92 -6.82 -16.05
C VAL A 126 -13.02 -7.42 -16.90
N ARG A 127 -14.13 -6.70 -17.06
CA ARG A 127 -15.23 -7.14 -17.94
C ARG A 127 -14.75 -7.31 -19.38
N ALA A 128 -14.02 -6.32 -19.90
CA ALA A 128 -13.49 -6.39 -21.27
C ALA A 128 -12.48 -7.54 -21.44
N PHE A 129 -11.67 -7.82 -20.42
CA PHE A 129 -10.74 -8.94 -20.43
C PHE A 129 -11.47 -10.28 -20.47
N LEU A 130 -12.48 -10.49 -19.61
CA LEU A 130 -13.25 -11.73 -19.52
C LEU A 130 -14.12 -12.01 -20.76
N GLN A 131 -14.42 -10.98 -21.56
CA GLN A 131 -15.15 -11.13 -22.83
C GLN A 131 -14.27 -11.63 -23.98
N GLN A 132 -12.95 -11.70 -23.82
CA GLN A 132 -12.06 -12.22 -24.83
C GLN A 132 -12.09 -13.76 -24.83
N PRO A 133 -12.13 -14.40 -26.02
CA PRO A 133 -12.17 -15.85 -26.11
C PRO A 133 -11.01 -16.54 -25.41
N GLY A 134 -11.31 -17.48 -24.53
CA GLY A 134 -10.33 -18.26 -23.78
C GLY A 134 -9.99 -17.70 -22.40
N TYR A 135 -10.52 -16.53 -22.01
CA TYR A 135 -10.28 -15.92 -20.70
C TYR A 135 -11.51 -15.91 -19.78
N GLU A 136 -12.62 -16.51 -20.19
CA GLU A 136 -13.91 -16.46 -19.48
C GLU A 136 -13.87 -17.07 -18.07
N GLN A 137 -12.89 -17.96 -17.81
CA GLN A 137 -12.74 -18.64 -16.52
C GLN A 137 -11.60 -18.06 -15.65
N VAL A 138 -10.94 -16.99 -16.11
CA VAL A 138 -9.91 -16.32 -15.32
C VAL A 138 -10.55 -15.67 -14.09
N THR A 139 -9.91 -15.85 -12.95
CA THR A 139 -10.33 -15.25 -11.68
C THR A 139 -9.37 -14.13 -11.30
N PHE A 140 -9.82 -13.21 -10.46
CA PHE A 140 -9.03 -12.06 -10.04
C PHE A 140 -8.97 -11.95 -8.52
N GLY A 141 -7.78 -11.57 -8.01
CA GLY A 141 -7.59 -11.02 -6.67
C GLY A 141 -7.40 -9.51 -6.78
N PHE A 142 -8.08 -8.71 -5.93
CA PHE A 142 -8.00 -7.26 -5.97
C PHE A 142 -7.44 -6.69 -4.67
N ARG A 143 -6.54 -5.72 -4.80
CA ARG A 143 -6.02 -4.93 -3.68
C ARG A 143 -5.97 -3.46 -4.04
N GLU A 144 -6.61 -2.64 -3.22
CA GLU A 144 -6.58 -1.19 -3.30
C GLU A 144 -5.59 -0.65 -2.27
N LEU A 145 -4.52 -0.02 -2.73
CA LEU A 145 -3.41 0.48 -1.91
C LEU A 145 -2.76 1.71 -2.57
N PRO A 146 -1.98 2.51 -1.82
CA PRO A 146 -1.14 3.57 -2.37
C PRO A 146 -0.07 3.03 -3.34
N THR A 147 0.34 3.86 -4.32
CA THR A 147 1.32 3.50 -5.36
C THR A 147 2.56 2.80 -4.81
N ARG A 148 3.15 3.33 -3.73
CA ARG A 148 4.39 2.78 -3.16
C ARG A 148 4.22 1.33 -2.69
N GLU A 149 3.14 1.06 -1.98
CA GLU A 149 2.83 -0.29 -1.48
C GLU A 149 2.50 -1.26 -2.62
N LEU A 150 1.87 -0.76 -3.68
CA LEU A 150 1.59 -1.54 -4.89
C LEU A 150 2.88 -1.93 -5.61
N LEU A 151 3.82 -1.00 -5.79
CA LEU A 151 5.11 -1.26 -6.42
C LEU A 151 5.97 -2.22 -5.61
N ASP A 152 5.97 -2.08 -4.28
CA ASP A 152 6.66 -3.03 -3.39
C ASP A 152 6.03 -4.43 -3.49
N GLY A 153 4.70 -4.52 -3.58
CA GLY A 153 3.99 -5.77 -3.80
C GLY A 153 4.28 -6.39 -5.18
N LEU A 154 4.35 -5.59 -6.24
CA LEU A 154 4.71 -6.05 -7.59
C LEU A 154 6.13 -6.64 -7.61
N LYS A 155 7.11 -5.93 -7.06
CA LYS A 155 8.51 -6.40 -6.96
C LYS A 155 8.67 -7.67 -6.14
N THR A 156 7.75 -7.91 -5.21
CA THR A 156 7.73 -9.13 -4.38
C THR A 156 6.81 -10.21 -4.93
N PHE A 157 6.28 -10.06 -6.14
CA PHE A 157 5.36 -11.00 -6.80
C PHE A 157 4.07 -11.25 -6.01
N LEU A 158 3.62 -10.28 -5.21
CA LEU A 158 2.33 -10.30 -4.55
C LEU A 158 1.21 -9.96 -5.56
N TYR A 159 1.53 -9.17 -6.58
CA TYR A 159 0.66 -8.81 -7.69
C TYR A 159 1.30 -9.21 -9.01
N ASP A 160 0.48 -9.63 -9.98
CA ASP A 160 0.88 -9.90 -11.36
C ASP A 160 0.93 -8.60 -12.17
N VAL A 161 0.04 -7.66 -11.85
CA VAL A 161 -0.05 -6.34 -12.47
C VAL A 161 -0.53 -5.31 -11.45
N VAL A 162 -0.05 -4.07 -11.60
CA VAL A 162 -0.53 -2.94 -10.80
C VAL A 162 -0.91 -1.76 -11.68
N PHE A 163 -1.97 -1.06 -11.28
CA PHE A 163 -2.43 0.18 -11.91
C PHE A 163 -2.21 1.32 -10.90
N CYS A 164 -1.23 2.15 -11.18
CA CYS A 164 -0.76 3.17 -10.22
C CYS A 164 -0.31 4.45 -10.94
N ILE A 165 0.08 5.45 -10.18
CA ILE A 165 0.74 6.65 -10.70
C ILE A 165 2.20 6.30 -11.00
N TYR A 166 2.74 6.88 -12.11
CA TYR A 166 4.16 6.76 -12.43
C TYR A 166 5.03 7.25 -11.27
N GLU A 167 6.02 6.48 -10.88
CA GLU A 167 7.02 6.85 -9.88
C GLU A 167 8.43 6.70 -10.47
N GLU A 168 9.20 7.77 -10.40
CA GLU A 168 10.58 7.78 -10.90
C GLU A 168 11.51 6.99 -9.97
N GLY A 169 12.54 6.36 -10.55
CA GLY A 169 13.56 5.64 -9.76
C GLY A 169 13.24 4.16 -9.48
N GLU A 170 12.31 3.57 -10.23
CA GLU A 170 11.93 2.15 -10.13
C GLU A 170 12.43 1.32 -11.34
N PRO A 171 13.75 1.00 -11.42
CA PRO A 171 14.34 0.36 -12.61
C PRO A 171 13.89 -1.09 -12.83
N GLU A 172 13.30 -1.72 -11.83
CA GLU A 172 12.78 -3.10 -11.91
C GLU A 172 11.35 -3.18 -12.42
N VAL A 173 10.70 -2.02 -12.64
CA VAL A 173 9.29 -1.92 -13.05
C VAL A 173 9.17 -1.30 -14.43
N GLU A 174 8.46 -1.96 -15.32
CA GLU A 174 8.07 -1.39 -16.61
C GLU A 174 6.74 -0.65 -16.45
N PHE A 175 6.73 0.65 -16.76
CA PHE A 175 5.52 1.47 -16.75
C PHE A 175 4.97 1.66 -18.16
N VAL A 176 3.72 1.28 -18.35
CA VAL A 176 2.98 1.50 -19.59
C VAL A 176 1.92 2.58 -19.34
N PRO A 177 2.01 3.76 -19.97
CA PRO A 177 1.00 4.80 -19.81
C PRO A 177 -0.34 4.34 -20.39
N LEU A 178 -1.41 4.48 -19.62
CA LEU A 178 -2.75 4.01 -19.99
C LEU A 178 -3.76 5.14 -20.13
N LEU A 179 -3.69 6.12 -19.23
CA LEU A 179 -4.62 7.27 -19.23
C LEU A 179 -3.97 8.47 -18.54
N ASP A 180 -4.39 9.65 -18.95
CA ASP A 180 -4.03 10.89 -18.31
C ASP A 180 -5.06 11.26 -17.25
N GLN A 181 -4.58 11.62 -16.05
CA GLN A 181 -5.44 12.04 -14.97
C GLN A 181 -5.57 13.56 -14.93
N GLU A 182 -6.74 14.07 -15.27
CA GLU A 182 -7.05 15.50 -15.16
C GLU A 182 -7.12 15.92 -13.69
N LEU A 183 -6.50 17.08 -13.37
CA LEU A 183 -6.69 17.77 -12.09
C LEU A 183 -7.73 18.87 -12.27
N VAL A 184 -8.67 18.98 -11.33
CA VAL A 184 -9.70 20.00 -11.32
C VAL A 184 -9.75 20.69 -9.97
N ALA A 185 -10.08 21.99 -9.97
CA ALA A 185 -10.44 22.66 -8.75
C ALA A 185 -11.88 22.30 -8.35
N ILE A 186 -12.14 22.17 -7.07
CA ILE A 186 -13.48 21.96 -6.53
C ILE A 186 -13.79 23.03 -5.48
N VAL A 187 -15.01 23.55 -5.56
CA VAL A 187 -15.54 24.56 -4.64
C VAL A 187 -16.95 24.20 -4.18
N PRO A 188 -17.45 24.74 -3.06
CA PRO A 188 -18.87 24.58 -2.69
C PRO A 188 -19.80 25.11 -3.79
N PRO A 189 -21.02 24.60 -3.92
CA PRO A 189 -21.96 25.06 -4.98
C PRO A 189 -22.36 26.54 -4.88
N ASP A 190 -22.33 27.12 -3.69
CA ASP A 190 -22.64 28.53 -3.39
C ASP A 190 -21.40 29.44 -3.34
N HIS A 191 -20.24 28.90 -3.70
CA HIS A 191 -18.97 29.64 -3.70
C HIS A 191 -18.95 30.72 -4.80
N PRO A 192 -18.33 31.92 -4.57
CA PRO A 192 -18.23 32.95 -5.59
C PRO A 192 -17.68 32.50 -6.94
N LEU A 193 -16.76 31.55 -6.95
CA LEU A 193 -16.19 30.98 -8.18
C LEU A 193 -17.07 29.90 -8.83
N ALA A 194 -18.16 29.47 -8.20
CA ALA A 194 -19.01 28.41 -8.76
C ALA A 194 -19.76 28.82 -10.03
N ALA A 195 -19.84 30.12 -10.32
CA ALA A 195 -20.44 30.66 -11.56
C ALA A 195 -19.50 30.48 -12.78
N GLU A 196 -18.21 30.22 -12.56
CA GLU A 196 -17.20 30.05 -13.61
C GLU A 196 -17.09 28.59 -14.00
N ASP A 197 -16.69 28.32 -15.24
CA ASP A 197 -16.33 26.98 -15.69
C ASP A 197 -14.79 26.77 -15.71
N GLN A 198 -14.06 27.88 -15.87
CA GLN A 198 -12.60 27.90 -15.87
C GLN A 198 -12.10 29.02 -14.97
N ILE A 199 -11.02 28.73 -14.26
CA ILE A 199 -10.38 29.69 -13.35
C ILE A 199 -8.87 29.70 -13.53
N LEU A 200 -8.27 30.84 -13.17
CA LEU A 200 -6.83 30.86 -12.92
C LEU A 200 -6.55 30.28 -11.53
N LEU A 201 -5.51 29.49 -11.42
CA LEU A 201 -5.14 28.84 -10.17
C LEU A 201 -4.95 29.82 -9.00
N SER A 202 -4.47 31.03 -9.31
CA SER A 202 -4.30 32.13 -8.34
C SER A 202 -5.61 32.64 -7.73
N GLN A 203 -6.75 32.40 -8.35
CA GLN A 203 -8.06 32.78 -7.81
C GLN A 203 -8.46 31.93 -6.60
N LEU A 204 -7.82 30.79 -6.37
CA LEU A 204 -8.00 29.98 -5.18
C LEU A 204 -7.21 30.51 -3.97
N ALA A 205 -6.20 31.36 -4.19
CA ALA A 205 -5.27 31.83 -3.14
C ALA A 205 -5.95 32.49 -1.91
N PRO A 206 -7.08 33.26 -2.04
CA PRO A 206 -7.71 33.87 -0.88
C PRO A 206 -8.47 32.91 0.04
N TYR A 207 -8.67 31.66 -0.39
CA TYR A 207 -9.56 30.72 0.30
C TYR A 207 -8.79 29.69 1.10
N PRO A 208 -9.35 29.18 2.23
CA PRO A 208 -8.79 28.03 2.93
C PRO A 208 -8.67 26.83 1.98
N PHE A 209 -7.53 26.16 2.01
CA PHE A 209 -7.22 25.10 1.08
C PHE A 209 -7.23 23.74 1.77
N ILE A 210 -7.96 22.80 1.21
CA ILE A 210 -8.03 21.40 1.64
C ILE A 210 -7.18 20.59 0.65
N THR A 211 -6.31 19.71 1.13
CA THR A 211 -5.43 18.97 0.23
C THR A 211 -5.20 17.54 0.73
N TYR A 212 -4.47 16.77 -0.06
CA TYR A 212 -4.08 15.40 0.29
C TYR A 212 -3.05 15.36 1.42
N MET A 213 -2.86 14.17 2.00
CA MET A 213 -1.81 13.94 2.98
C MET A 213 -0.41 14.15 2.36
N PRO A 214 0.55 14.77 3.06
CA PRO A 214 1.85 15.15 2.48
C PRO A 214 2.73 14.00 1.96
N HIS A 215 2.48 12.77 2.41
CA HIS A 215 3.26 11.60 2.01
C HIS A 215 2.82 10.98 0.69
N VAL A 216 1.70 11.40 0.11
CA VAL A 216 1.22 10.86 -1.18
C VAL A 216 1.75 11.68 -2.36
N GLN A 217 1.97 11.03 -3.53
CA GLN A 217 2.56 11.66 -4.70
C GLN A 217 1.71 12.85 -5.19
N ILE A 218 0.40 12.68 -5.33
CA ILE A 218 -0.50 13.72 -5.81
C ILE A 218 -0.42 15.03 -5.00
N TYR A 219 -0.13 14.97 -3.69
CA TYR A 219 0.11 16.17 -2.89
C TYR A 219 1.32 16.93 -3.41
N ARG A 220 2.43 16.24 -3.66
CA ARG A 220 3.66 16.87 -4.17
C ARG A 220 3.45 17.51 -5.53
N ASP A 221 2.73 16.84 -6.42
CA ASP A 221 2.44 17.33 -7.75
C ASP A 221 1.57 18.59 -7.71
N ILE A 222 0.51 18.59 -6.92
CA ILE A 222 -0.38 19.75 -6.72
C ILE A 222 0.40 20.93 -6.10
N MET A 223 1.20 20.69 -5.06
CA MET A 223 1.99 21.75 -4.41
C MET A 223 3.05 22.33 -5.33
N ALA A 224 3.69 21.50 -6.16
CA ALA A 224 4.63 21.96 -7.17
C ALA A 224 3.92 22.83 -8.22
N TYR A 225 2.73 22.44 -8.67
CA TYR A 225 1.93 23.18 -9.64
C TYR A 225 1.46 24.53 -9.08
N ILE A 226 0.98 24.56 -7.84
CA ILE A 226 0.61 25.80 -7.13
C ILE A 226 1.83 26.72 -6.98
N SER A 227 2.97 26.20 -6.57
CA SER A 227 4.19 26.98 -6.39
C SER A 227 4.65 27.64 -7.69
N GLN A 228 4.54 26.97 -8.83
CA GLN A 228 4.84 27.53 -10.15
C GLN A 228 3.91 28.70 -10.51
N SER A 229 2.69 28.70 -9.97
CA SER A 229 1.70 29.77 -10.17
C SER A 229 1.89 30.96 -9.22
N GLY A 230 2.94 30.96 -8.39
CA GLY A 230 3.39 32.10 -7.61
C GLY A 230 2.63 32.37 -6.31
N TRP A 231 1.87 31.40 -5.78
CA TRP A 231 1.20 31.53 -4.49
C TRP A 231 1.44 30.33 -3.58
N THR A 232 1.12 30.49 -2.30
CA THR A 232 1.22 29.44 -1.30
C THR A 232 -0.14 29.22 -0.66
N PRO A 233 -0.66 27.99 -0.64
CA PRO A 233 -2.00 27.72 -0.10
C PRO A 233 -2.03 27.85 1.41
N GLN A 234 -3.09 28.47 1.93
CA GLN A 234 -3.40 28.44 3.35
C GLN A 234 -4.10 27.11 3.66
N VAL A 235 -3.30 26.06 3.95
CA VAL A 235 -3.82 24.72 4.20
C VAL A 235 -4.64 24.71 5.49
N PHE A 236 -5.94 24.45 5.34
CA PHE A 236 -6.87 24.26 6.46
C PHE A 236 -6.74 22.85 7.05
N CYS A 237 -6.74 21.82 6.19
CA CYS A 237 -6.53 20.43 6.62
C CYS A 237 -6.08 19.55 5.46
N ASN A 238 -5.63 18.34 5.84
CA ASN A 238 -5.26 17.27 4.92
C ASN A 238 -6.26 16.11 5.03
N ALA A 239 -6.54 15.45 3.92
CA ALA A 239 -7.41 14.27 3.86
C ALA A 239 -6.81 13.17 2.96
N THR A 240 -7.33 11.96 3.09
CA THR A 240 -6.71 10.77 2.47
C THR A 240 -7.09 10.55 1.01
N GLY A 241 -8.13 11.17 0.49
CA GLY A 241 -8.56 10.99 -0.91
C GLY A 241 -9.71 11.88 -1.31
N GLU A 242 -10.09 11.80 -2.58
CA GLU A 242 -11.04 12.67 -3.26
C GLU A 242 -12.41 12.73 -2.56
N ALA A 243 -12.94 11.59 -2.12
CA ALA A 243 -14.22 11.52 -1.44
C ALA A 243 -14.24 12.32 -0.13
N SER A 244 -13.17 12.18 0.69
CA SER A 244 -13.05 12.92 1.95
C SER A 244 -12.84 14.41 1.70
N ILE A 245 -11.99 14.78 0.72
CA ILE A 245 -11.73 16.16 0.34
C ILE A 245 -13.01 16.80 -0.18
N SER A 246 -13.72 16.14 -1.10
CA SER A 246 -14.98 16.61 -1.67
C SER A 246 -16.04 16.85 -0.61
N SER A 247 -16.19 15.95 0.37
CA SER A 247 -17.13 16.12 1.48
C SER A 247 -16.82 17.34 2.35
N LEU A 248 -15.53 17.60 2.60
CA LEU A 248 -15.10 18.78 3.36
C LEU A 248 -15.34 20.07 2.58
N VAL A 249 -15.05 20.06 1.27
CA VAL A 249 -15.34 21.20 0.38
C VAL A 249 -16.85 21.46 0.33
N ALA A 250 -17.67 20.43 0.11
CA ALA A 250 -19.13 20.53 0.10
C ALA A 250 -19.69 21.12 1.39
N SER A 251 -19.04 20.87 2.52
CA SER A 251 -19.39 21.42 3.83
C SER A 251 -18.90 22.87 4.06
N GLY A 252 -18.27 23.50 3.05
CA GLY A 252 -17.85 24.90 3.10
C GLY A 252 -16.56 25.16 3.89
N PHE A 253 -15.73 24.15 4.18
CA PHE A 253 -14.47 24.33 4.92
C PHE A 253 -13.35 24.92 4.07
N GLY A 254 -13.52 24.99 2.76
CA GLY A 254 -12.53 25.58 1.86
C GLY A 254 -12.70 25.10 0.43
N VAL A 255 -11.63 25.27 -0.35
CA VAL A 255 -11.52 24.83 -1.76
C VAL A 255 -10.40 23.79 -1.89
N SER A 256 -10.37 23.07 -3.01
CA SER A 256 -9.32 22.08 -3.24
C SER A 256 -8.99 21.95 -4.73
N ILE A 257 -7.84 21.31 -5.01
CA ILE A 257 -7.51 20.73 -6.31
C ILE A 257 -7.41 19.23 -6.12
N VAL A 258 -8.12 18.48 -6.94
CA VAL A 258 -8.22 17.02 -6.83
C VAL A 258 -8.12 16.36 -8.21
N ALA A 259 -7.83 15.07 -8.23
CA ALA A 259 -7.98 14.25 -9.42
C ALA A 259 -9.48 14.20 -9.81
N LYS A 260 -9.77 14.41 -11.09
CA LYS A 260 -11.13 14.29 -11.62
C LYS A 260 -11.47 12.81 -11.75
N THR A 261 -12.21 12.29 -10.79
CA THR A 261 -12.59 10.88 -10.71
C THR A 261 -14.11 10.75 -10.62
N ASP A 262 -14.63 9.55 -10.91
CA ASP A 262 -16.07 9.26 -10.77
C ASP A 262 -16.56 9.24 -9.30
N VAL A 263 -15.65 9.39 -8.34
CA VAL A 263 -15.98 9.55 -6.91
C VAL A 263 -16.49 10.97 -6.59
N LEU A 264 -16.17 11.96 -7.44
CA LEU A 264 -16.61 13.33 -7.23
C LEU A 264 -18.10 13.47 -7.55
N ASP A 265 -18.88 13.78 -6.55
CA ASP A 265 -20.31 14.05 -6.70
C ASP A 265 -20.54 15.51 -7.13
N ASN A 266 -20.77 15.72 -8.41
CA ASN A 266 -21.03 17.03 -9.00
C ASN A 266 -22.30 17.73 -8.44
N SER A 267 -23.15 17.02 -7.70
CA SER A 267 -24.30 17.64 -7.01
C SER A 267 -23.89 18.32 -5.71
N GLN A 268 -22.75 17.94 -5.14
CA GLN A 268 -22.26 18.44 -3.85
C GLN A 268 -21.13 19.46 -3.98
N VAL A 269 -20.38 19.42 -5.07
CA VAL A 269 -19.30 20.39 -5.37
C VAL A 269 -19.37 20.83 -6.82
N LYS A 270 -18.93 22.08 -7.09
CA LYS A 270 -18.73 22.57 -8.46
C LYS A 270 -17.29 22.26 -8.87
N LEU A 271 -17.12 21.64 -10.04
CA LEU A 271 -15.83 21.41 -10.67
C LEU A 271 -15.49 22.61 -11.57
N LEU A 272 -14.22 23.05 -11.49
CA LEU A 272 -13.67 24.15 -12.27
C LEU A 272 -12.39 23.69 -12.96
N HIS A 273 -12.22 24.08 -14.22
CA HIS A 273 -11.09 23.67 -15.08
C HIS A 273 -10.04 24.76 -15.20
#